data_8c610ef5a3b4e2e3a1965f6e75c343c8
#
_entry.id   8c610ef5a3b4e2e3a1965f6e75c343c8
#
_cell.length_a   1.000
_cell.length_b   1.000
_cell.length_c   1.000
_cell.angle_alpha   90.00
_cell.angle_beta   90.00
_cell.angle_gamma   90.00
#
_symmetry.space_group_name_H-M   'P 1'
#
loop_
_entity.id
_entity.type
_entity.pdbx_description
1 polymer ?
#
loop_
_entity_poly.entity_id
_entity_poly.type
_entity_poly.pdbx_seq_one_letter_code
_entity_poly.pdbx_strand_id
1 'polypeptide(L)' 'MPDFPKLFIPGPTHVSDDILEVFSYPQIGHRTPEISELIDCITLGIQEILYTKSDIYLMSHAATGLWEVGTKNSVKNGI' A
#
# COMPACT_ATOMS: atom_id res chain seq x y z
N MET A 1 21.63 -2.57 15.45
CA MET A 1 21.12 -1.43 14.67
C MET A 1 21.23 -0.17 15.49
N PRO A 2 21.81 0.90 14.98
CA PRO A 2 21.85 2.14 15.73
C PRO A 2 20.43 2.67 16.02
N ASP A 3 20.28 3.36 17.15
CA ASP A 3 19.02 3.97 17.52
C ASP A 3 18.85 5.29 16.78
N PHE A 4 17.85 5.34 15.90
CA PHE A 4 17.45 6.57 15.24
C PHE A 4 16.14 7.09 15.83
N PRO A 5 15.94 8.41 15.86
CA PRO A 5 14.66 8.95 16.31
C PRO A 5 13.51 8.49 15.41
N LYS A 6 12.34 8.27 16.01
CA LYS A 6 11.12 7.98 15.26
C LYS A 6 10.67 9.22 14.51
N LEU A 7 10.28 9.04 13.26
CA LEU A 7 9.88 10.14 12.39
C LEU A 7 8.37 10.33 12.39
N PHE A 8 7.92 11.53 12.74
CA PHE A 8 6.52 11.96 12.72
C PHE A 8 6.35 13.16 11.79
N ILE A 9 6.88 13.03 10.59
CA ILE A 9 6.84 14.06 9.54
C ILE A 9 6.03 13.56 8.35
N PRO A 10 5.67 14.42 7.39
CA PRO A 10 4.90 13.96 6.21
C PRO A 10 5.55 12.84 5.41
N GLY A 11 6.86 12.74 5.48
CA GLY A 11 7.63 11.65 4.86
C GLY A 11 9.13 11.96 4.87
N PRO A 12 9.97 10.96 5.03
CA PRO A 12 9.62 9.57 5.35
C PRO A 12 9.07 9.39 6.77
N THR A 13 8.24 8.39 6.96
CA THR A 13 7.67 8.07 8.28
C THR A 13 8.41 6.92 8.92
N HIS A 14 8.19 6.75 10.23
CA HIS A 14 8.75 5.61 10.95
C HIS A 14 8.18 4.30 10.43
N VAL A 15 9.07 3.33 10.21
CA VAL A 15 8.70 1.95 9.87
C VAL A 15 9.19 1.04 10.99
N SER A 16 8.32 0.20 11.53
CA SER A 16 8.68 -0.70 12.62
C SER A 16 9.68 -1.77 12.18
N ASP A 17 10.47 -2.29 13.15
CA ASP A 17 11.53 -3.24 12.85
C ASP A 17 11.02 -4.53 12.24
N ASP A 18 9.87 -5.03 12.66
CA ASP A 18 9.26 -6.23 12.09
C ASP A 18 8.87 -6.06 10.62
N ILE A 19 8.43 -4.87 10.22
CA ILE A 19 8.14 -4.55 8.82
C ILE A 19 9.44 -4.45 8.02
N LEU A 20 10.47 -3.78 8.57
CA LEU A 20 11.77 -3.67 7.91
C LEU A 20 12.41 -5.04 7.68
N GLU A 21 12.25 -5.97 8.60
CA GLU A 21 12.75 -7.33 8.46
C GLU A 21 12.15 -8.04 7.26
N VAL A 22 10.88 -7.83 6.96
CA VAL A 22 10.19 -8.45 5.82
C VAL A 22 10.83 -8.05 4.49
N PHE A 23 11.41 -6.85 4.38
CA PHE A 23 12.11 -6.44 3.17
C PHE A 23 13.36 -7.29 2.87
N SER A 24 13.88 -8.02 3.85
CA SER A 24 15.01 -8.92 3.65
C SER A 24 14.61 -10.30 3.15
N TYR A 25 13.32 -10.61 3.11
CA TYR A 25 12.83 -11.92 2.68
C TYR A 25 12.97 -12.08 1.17
N PRO A 26 13.13 -13.32 0.69
CA PRO A 26 13.15 -13.59 -0.75
C PRO A 26 11.86 -13.10 -1.42
N GLN A 27 12.00 -12.61 -2.64
CA GLN A 27 10.85 -12.15 -3.40
C GLN A 27 10.00 -13.32 -3.89
N ILE A 28 8.69 -13.06 -3.97
CA ILE A 28 7.71 -14.00 -4.49
C ILE A 28 7.46 -13.67 -5.97
N GLY A 29 7.36 -14.69 -6.82
CA GLY A 29 7.05 -14.50 -8.23
C GLY A 29 5.71 -13.81 -8.43
N HIS A 30 5.64 -12.84 -9.35
CA HIS A 30 4.47 -11.99 -9.55
C HIS A 30 3.27 -12.72 -10.18
N ARG A 31 3.44 -13.95 -10.65
CA ARG A 31 2.37 -14.76 -11.27
C ARG A 31 2.21 -16.11 -10.60
N THR A 32 2.50 -16.19 -9.32
CA THR A 32 2.40 -17.42 -8.53
C THR A 32 1.14 -17.41 -7.66
N PRO A 33 0.64 -18.61 -7.27
CA PRO A 33 -0.47 -18.68 -6.30
C PRO A 33 -0.15 -17.96 -4.99
N GLU A 34 1.11 -17.97 -4.56
CA GLU A 34 1.55 -17.35 -3.32
C GLU A 34 1.31 -15.83 -3.32
N ILE A 35 1.57 -15.16 -4.45
CA ILE A 35 1.32 -13.72 -4.53
C ILE A 35 -0.18 -13.41 -4.56
N SER A 36 -0.98 -14.26 -5.19
CA SER A 36 -2.43 -14.10 -5.20
C SER A 36 -3.01 -14.21 -3.80
N GLU A 37 -2.57 -15.20 -3.04
CA GLU A 37 -2.98 -15.36 -1.64
C GLU A 37 -2.57 -14.18 -0.78
N LEU A 38 -1.37 -13.66 -0.99
CA LEU A 38 -0.87 -12.49 -0.27
C LEU A 38 -1.72 -11.25 -0.57
N ILE A 39 -2.04 -11.01 -1.84
CA ILE A 39 -2.87 -9.87 -2.25
C ILE A 39 -4.28 -10.00 -1.67
N ASP A 40 -4.87 -11.19 -1.66
CA ASP A 40 -6.17 -11.42 -1.06
C ASP A 40 -6.16 -11.11 0.44
N CYS A 41 -5.12 -11.55 1.14
CA CYS A 41 -4.94 -11.27 2.56
C CYS A 41 -4.81 -9.76 2.83
N ILE A 42 -4.01 -9.06 2.03
CA ILE A 42 -3.83 -7.61 2.14
C ILE A 42 -5.14 -6.89 1.88
N THR A 43 -5.88 -7.29 0.85
CA THR A 43 -7.16 -6.69 0.49
C THR A 43 -8.15 -6.78 1.64
N LEU A 44 -8.29 -7.95 2.26
CA LEU A 44 -9.17 -8.14 3.42
C LEU A 44 -8.77 -7.25 4.59
N GLY A 45 -7.47 -7.15 4.87
CA GLY A 45 -6.97 -6.31 5.95
C GLY A 45 -7.23 -4.82 5.72
N ILE A 46 -7.03 -4.34 4.51
CA ILE A 46 -7.26 -2.94 4.16
C ILE A 46 -8.76 -2.62 4.19
N GLN A 47 -9.60 -3.50 3.66
CA GLN A 47 -11.06 -3.35 3.72
C GLN A 47 -11.53 -3.20 5.16
N GLU A 48 -10.97 -3.97 6.08
CA GLU A 48 -11.30 -3.88 7.49
C GLU A 48 -10.90 -2.54 8.08
N ILE A 49 -9.69 -2.06 7.79
CA ILE A 49 -9.19 -0.77 8.28
C ILE A 49 -10.05 0.39 7.76
N LEU A 50 -10.47 0.33 6.50
CA LEU A 50 -11.24 1.39 5.85
C LEU A 50 -12.76 1.23 5.96
N TYR A 51 -13.24 0.21 6.65
CA TYR A 51 -14.66 -0.08 6.81
C TYR A 51 -15.40 -0.16 5.47
N THR A 52 -14.84 -0.87 4.51
CA THR A 52 -15.40 -0.97 3.16
C THR A 52 -15.38 -2.40 2.64
N LYS A 53 -16.27 -2.69 1.70
CA LYS A 53 -16.27 -3.93 0.91
C LYS A 53 -15.89 -3.68 -0.55
N SER A 54 -15.53 -2.45 -0.87
CA SER A 54 -15.10 -2.07 -2.22
C SER A 54 -13.77 -2.72 -2.59
N ASP A 55 -13.51 -2.82 -3.88
CA ASP A 55 -12.23 -3.32 -4.38
C ASP A 55 -11.07 -2.44 -3.93
N ILE A 56 -9.95 -3.07 -3.65
CA ILE A 56 -8.72 -2.40 -3.23
C ILE A 56 -7.68 -2.58 -4.33
N TYR A 57 -7.09 -1.48 -4.75
CA TYR A 57 -6.01 -1.47 -5.74
C TYR A 57 -4.74 -0.94 -5.11
N LEU A 58 -3.69 -1.76 -5.09
CA LEU A 58 -2.38 -1.39 -4.59
C LEU A 58 -1.55 -0.84 -5.74
N MET A 59 -1.10 0.40 -5.61
CA MET A 59 -0.34 1.07 -6.67
C MET A 59 0.95 1.66 -6.10
N SER A 60 2.01 1.59 -6.88
CA SER A 60 3.31 2.15 -6.51
C SER A 60 3.43 3.56 -7.06
N HIS A 61 2.85 4.51 -6.34
CA HIS A 61 2.80 5.92 -6.72
C HIS A 61 3.06 6.84 -5.53
N ALA A 62 3.48 8.06 -5.80
CA ALA A 62 3.30 9.13 -4.83
C ALA A 62 1.80 9.48 -4.72
N ALA A 63 1.40 10.09 -3.61
CA ALA A 63 -0.01 10.46 -3.39
C ALA A 63 -0.58 11.32 -4.52
N THR A 64 0.23 12.18 -5.11
CA THR A 64 -0.17 13.03 -6.25
C THR A 64 -0.69 12.19 -7.43
N GLY A 65 -0.02 11.08 -7.76
CA GLY A 65 -0.46 10.19 -8.83
C GLY A 65 -1.81 9.55 -8.54
N LEU A 66 -2.05 9.17 -7.29
CA LEU A 66 -3.33 8.60 -6.87
C LEU A 66 -4.45 9.63 -6.88
N TRP A 67 -4.17 10.88 -6.55
CA TRP A 67 -5.12 11.99 -6.70
C TRP A 67 -5.57 12.14 -8.14
N GLU A 68 -4.63 12.07 -9.08
CA GLU A 68 -4.94 12.14 -10.51
C GLU A 68 -5.81 10.98 -10.96
N VAL A 69 -5.51 9.76 -10.53
CA VAL A 69 -6.33 8.56 -10.83
C VAL A 69 -7.74 8.74 -10.33
N GLY A 70 -7.91 9.15 -9.07
CA GLY A 70 -9.23 9.38 -8.48
C GLY A 70 -10.02 10.45 -9.20
N THR A 71 -9.38 11.55 -9.54
CA THR A 71 -10.02 12.67 -10.26
C THR A 71 -10.48 12.23 -11.64
N LYS A 72 -9.62 11.60 -12.44
CA LYS A 72 -9.95 11.16 -13.79
C LYS A 72 -11.09 10.14 -13.82
N ASN A 73 -11.16 9.28 -12.82
CA ASN A 73 -12.21 8.25 -12.76
C ASN A 73 -13.52 8.76 -12.17
N SER A 74 -13.52 9.91 -11.52
CA SER A 74 -14.70 10.49 -10.88
C SER A 74 -15.37 11.59 -11.70
N VAL A 75 -14.63 12.21 -12.63
CA VAL A 75 -15.12 13.33 -13.46
C VAL A 75 -15.80 12.78 -14.71
N LYS A 76 -16.96 13.34 -15.04
CA LYS A 76 -17.73 13.02 -16.25
C LYS A 76 -17.96 14.28 -17.05
N ASN A 77 -17.93 14.17 -18.39
CA ASN A 77 -18.26 15.26 -19.32
C ASN A 77 -17.46 16.54 -19.09
N GLY A 78 -16.18 16.39 -18.72
CA GLY A 78 -15.26 17.50 -18.56
C GLY A 78 -15.46 18.34 -17.30
N ILE A 79 -16.24 17.88 -16.37
CA ILE A 79 -16.44 18.58 -15.10
C ILE A 79 -15.42 18.15 -14.07
#